data_178219a4e6f2f3126f686c9687405288
#
_entry.id   178219a4e6f2f3126f686c9687405288
#
_cell.length_a   1.000
_cell.length_b   1.000
_cell.length_c   1.000
_cell.angle_alpha   90.00
_cell.angle_beta   90.00
_cell.angle_gamma   90.00
#
_symmetry.space_group_name_H-M   'P 1'
#
loop_
_entity.id
_entity.type
_entity.pdbx_description
1 polymer ?
#
loop_
_entity_poly.entity_id
_entity_poly.type
_entity_poly.pdbx_seq_one_letter_code
_entity_poly.pdbx_strand_id
1 'polypeptide(L)'
;DYSHVVQCCSLLATCFLEKGMPQLAAQWYQTAIHAPGVDAESSMALLYELAAAQETAGDRQAALKNFMEVYARNIDYRNVAERIRDLQKNP
;
A
#
# COMPACT_ATOMS: atom_id res chain seq x y z
N ASP A 1 7.47 -12.38 -18.14
CA ASP A 1 6.79 -12.59 -16.89
C ASP A 1 7.04 -11.43 -15.93
N TYR A 2 5.98 -10.73 -15.57
CA TYR A 2 6.09 -9.54 -14.73
C TYR A 2 6.06 -9.83 -13.24
N SER A 3 5.96 -11.10 -12.83
CA SER A 3 5.96 -11.44 -11.40
C SER A 3 7.25 -11.03 -10.72
N HIS A 4 8.37 -11.10 -11.44
CA HIS A 4 9.65 -10.65 -10.90
C HIS A 4 9.68 -9.15 -10.65
N VAL A 5 9.03 -8.37 -11.52
CA VAL A 5 8.96 -6.91 -11.33
C VAL A 5 8.22 -6.60 -10.03
N VAL A 6 7.09 -7.24 -9.81
CA VAL A 6 6.30 -7.03 -8.59
C VAL A 6 7.13 -7.41 -7.35
N GLN A 7 7.80 -8.56 -7.38
CA GLN A 7 8.60 -9.01 -6.25
C GLN A 7 9.76 -8.06 -5.98
N CYS A 8 10.46 -7.62 -7.02
CA CYS A 8 11.58 -6.70 -6.84
C CYS A 8 11.11 -5.37 -6.28
N CYS A 9 10.01 -4.83 -6.78
CA CYS A 9 9.48 -3.57 -6.28
C CYS A 9 9.04 -3.68 -4.82
N SER A 10 8.42 -4.80 -4.45
CA SER A 10 7.99 -5.02 -3.06
C SER A 10 9.18 -5.13 -2.13
N LEU A 11 10.25 -5.83 -2.55
CA LEU A 11 11.46 -5.95 -1.75
C LEU A 11 12.15 -4.61 -1.58
N LEU A 12 12.24 -3.82 -2.65
CA LEU A 12 12.81 -2.48 -2.58
C LEU A 12 11.99 -1.60 -1.65
N ALA A 13 10.68 -1.66 -1.74
CA ALA A 13 9.81 -0.89 -0.85
C ALA A 13 10.06 -1.26 0.60
N THR A 14 10.14 -2.56 0.91
CA THR A 14 10.42 -3.01 2.27
C THR A 14 11.76 -2.49 2.76
N CYS A 15 12.79 -2.54 1.90
CA CYS A 15 14.10 -2.02 2.26
C CYS A 15 14.07 -0.54 2.57
N PHE A 16 13.35 0.25 1.78
CA PHE A 16 13.22 1.68 2.04
C PHE A 16 12.45 1.97 3.32
N LEU A 17 11.43 1.18 3.62
CA LEU A 17 10.71 1.33 4.89
C LEU A 17 11.66 1.08 6.07
N GLU A 18 12.49 0.05 5.99
CA GLU A 18 13.44 -0.28 7.04
C GLU A 18 14.48 0.81 7.22
N LYS A 19 14.81 1.53 6.16
CA LYS A 19 15.76 2.63 6.20
C LYS A 19 15.13 3.96 6.60
N GLY A 20 13.85 3.96 6.93
CA GLY A 20 13.17 5.18 7.31
C GLY A 20 12.83 6.09 6.14
N MET A 21 12.63 5.52 4.95
CA MET A 21 12.32 6.26 3.74
C MET A 21 10.95 5.84 3.19
N PRO A 22 9.87 6.11 3.93
CA PRO A 22 8.54 5.60 3.53
C PRO A 22 8.02 6.22 2.24
N GLN A 23 8.44 7.43 1.89
CA GLN A 23 8.01 8.05 0.63
C GLN A 23 8.55 7.29 -0.57
N LEU A 24 9.81 6.86 -0.50
CA LEU A 24 10.40 6.04 -1.56
C LEU A 24 9.74 4.68 -1.61
N ALA A 25 9.45 4.10 -0.45
CA ALA A 25 8.73 2.83 -0.40
C ALA A 25 7.38 2.94 -1.12
N ALA A 26 6.64 4.01 -0.86
CA ALA A 26 5.35 4.25 -1.52
C ALA A 26 5.49 4.29 -3.04
N GLN A 27 6.55 4.93 -3.54
CA GLN A 27 6.78 5.00 -4.99
C GLN A 27 7.00 3.60 -5.60
N TRP A 28 7.73 2.75 -4.90
CA TRP A 28 7.97 1.39 -5.40
C TRP A 28 6.72 0.53 -5.35
N TYR A 29 5.87 0.70 -4.33
CA TYR A 29 4.58 0.02 -4.30
C TYR A 29 3.67 0.51 -5.43
N GLN A 30 3.69 1.81 -5.74
CA GLN A 30 2.95 2.35 -6.88
C GLN A 30 3.38 1.68 -8.19
N THR A 31 4.68 1.56 -8.39
CA THR A 31 5.22 0.91 -9.57
C THR A 31 4.74 -0.53 -9.67
N ALA A 32 4.76 -1.25 -8.55
CA ALA A 32 4.32 -2.64 -8.53
C ALA A 32 2.85 -2.79 -8.89
N ILE A 33 2.00 -1.91 -8.37
CA ILE A 33 0.56 -1.97 -8.63
C ILE A 33 0.26 -1.80 -10.12
N HIS A 34 1.02 -0.96 -10.80
CA HIS A 34 0.80 -0.67 -12.21
C HIS A 34 1.54 -1.63 -13.15
N ALA A 35 2.26 -2.62 -12.62
CA ALA A 35 2.94 -3.60 -13.46
C ALA A 35 1.92 -4.46 -14.19
N PRO A 36 2.16 -4.76 -15.50
CA PRO A 36 1.23 -5.62 -16.23
C PRO A 36 1.11 -7.00 -15.60
N GLY A 37 -0.08 -7.57 -15.61
CA GLY A 37 -0.31 -8.93 -15.14
C GLY A 37 -0.45 -9.10 -13.65
N VAL A 38 -0.54 -8.00 -12.89
CA VAL A 38 -0.79 -8.08 -11.45
C VAL A 38 -2.23 -8.57 -11.24
N ASP A 39 -2.38 -9.69 -10.50
CA ASP A 39 -3.71 -10.22 -10.23
C ASP A 39 -4.41 -9.42 -9.13
N ALA A 40 -5.71 -9.69 -8.94
CA ALA A 40 -6.53 -8.94 -8.01
C ALA A 40 -6.05 -9.10 -6.56
N GLU A 41 -5.62 -10.30 -6.19
CA GLU A 41 -5.15 -10.56 -4.83
C GLU A 41 -3.85 -9.81 -4.54
N SER A 42 -2.89 -9.88 -5.47
CA SER A 42 -1.63 -9.16 -5.32
C SER A 42 -1.85 -7.65 -5.33
N SER A 43 -2.74 -7.18 -6.20
CA SER A 43 -3.09 -5.77 -6.28
C SER A 43 -3.64 -5.27 -4.93
N MET A 44 -4.50 -6.05 -4.29
CA MET A 44 -5.07 -5.67 -3.00
C MET A 44 -4.00 -5.60 -1.92
N ALA A 45 -3.11 -6.59 -1.88
CA ALA A 45 -2.01 -6.60 -0.91
C ALA A 45 -1.08 -5.40 -1.11
N LEU A 46 -0.75 -5.11 -2.37
CA LEU A 46 0.11 -3.97 -2.69
C LEU A 46 -0.56 -2.65 -2.33
N LEU A 47 -1.86 -2.54 -2.58
CA LEU A 47 -2.61 -1.34 -2.25
C LEU A 47 -2.63 -1.10 -0.74
N TYR A 48 -2.81 -2.16 0.04
CA TYR A 48 -2.76 -2.07 1.49
C TYR A 48 -1.37 -1.61 1.96
N GLU A 49 -0.32 -2.22 1.42
CA GLU A 49 1.04 -1.85 1.79
C GLU A 49 1.38 -0.42 1.36
N LEU A 50 0.90 -0.01 0.18
CA LEU A 50 1.06 1.37 -0.26
C LEU A 50 0.43 2.33 0.73
N ALA A 51 -0.80 2.05 1.13
CA ALA A 51 -1.50 2.91 2.08
C ALA A 51 -0.75 2.99 3.42
N ALA A 52 -0.23 1.87 3.90
CA ALA A 52 0.54 1.84 5.14
C ALA A 52 1.81 2.67 5.03
N ALA A 53 2.51 2.59 3.89
CA ALA A 53 3.71 3.39 3.65
C ALA A 53 3.37 4.88 3.59
N GLN A 54 2.26 5.23 2.95
CA GLN A 54 1.82 6.62 2.88
C GLN A 54 1.47 7.17 4.26
N GLU A 55 0.83 6.36 5.08
CA GLU A 55 0.52 6.76 6.46
C GLU A 55 1.82 7.04 7.23
N THR A 56 2.79 6.16 7.12
CA THR A 56 4.08 6.32 7.77
C THR A 56 4.80 7.58 7.27
N ALA A 57 4.64 7.89 5.98
CA ALA A 57 5.24 9.08 5.38
C ALA A 57 4.52 10.38 5.75
N GLY A 58 3.37 10.29 6.41
CA GLY A 58 2.59 11.47 6.77
C GLY A 58 1.59 11.91 5.73
N ASP A 59 1.46 11.18 4.63
CA ASP A 59 0.48 11.48 3.58
C ASP A 59 -0.84 10.80 3.92
N ARG A 60 -1.56 11.40 4.87
CA ARG A 60 -2.75 10.78 5.46
C ARG A 60 -3.90 10.70 4.47
N GLN A 61 -4.06 11.69 3.61
CA GLN A 61 -5.15 11.70 2.64
C GLN A 61 -4.98 10.57 1.61
N ALA A 62 -3.78 10.40 1.10
CA ALA A 62 -3.52 9.32 0.15
C ALA A 62 -3.68 7.96 0.81
N ALA A 63 -3.19 7.82 2.05
CA ALA A 63 -3.33 6.58 2.79
C ALA A 63 -4.81 6.23 3.00
N LEU A 64 -5.61 7.20 3.43
CA LEU A 64 -7.03 6.99 3.66
C LEU A 64 -7.74 6.56 2.37
N LYS A 65 -7.45 7.25 1.28
CA LYS A 65 -8.05 6.92 -0.02
C LYS A 65 -7.77 5.47 -0.40
N ASN A 66 -6.52 5.04 -0.25
CA ASN A 66 -6.12 3.69 -0.64
C ASN A 66 -6.66 2.63 0.31
N PHE A 67 -6.69 2.90 1.61
CA PHE A 67 -7.34 1.99 2.55
C PHE A 67 -8.83 1.85 2.24
N MET A 68 -9.50 2.94 1.90
CA MET A 68 -10.91 2.90 1.55
C MET A 68 -11.16 2.06 0.29
N GLU A 69 -10.24 2.11 -0.66
CA GLU A 69 -10.36 1.27 -1.85
C GLU A 69 -10.21 -0.21 -1.51
N VAL A 70 -9.28 -0.55 -0.62
CA VAL A 70 -9.16 -1.93 -0.12
C VAL A 70 -10.44 -2.36 0.56
N TYR A 71 -10.98 -1.52 1.42
CA TYR A 71 -12.22 -1.79 2.16
C TYR A 71 -13.39 -2.03 1.20
N ALA A 72 -13.47 -1.23 0.13
CA ALA A 72 -14.54 -1.38 -0.85
C ALA A 72 -14.47 -2.72 -1.56
N ARG A 73 -13.27 -3.28 -1.74
CA ARG A 73 -13.09 -4.59 -2.36
C ARG A 73 -13.33 -5.73 -1.40
N ASN A 74 -12.91 -5.56 -0.14
CA ASN A 74 -13.07 -6.59 0.90
C ASN A 74 -13.05 -5.90 2.26
N ILE A 75 -14.22 -5.80 2.88
CA ILE A 75 -14.38 -5.07 4.15
C ILE A 75 -13.65 -5.76 5.30
N ASP A 76 -13.33 -7.04 5.14
CA ASP A 76 -12.65 -7.82 6.18
C ASP A 76 -11.15 -7.99 5.92
N TYR A 77 -10.62 -7.27 4.93
CA TYR A 77 -9.21 -7.44 4.58
C TYR A 77 -8.32 -6.92 5.72
N ARG A 78 -7.55 -7.84 6.31
CA ARG A 78 -6.66 -7.52 7.43
C ARG A 78 -7.39 -6.61 8.43
N ASN A 79 -6.72 -5.55 8.90
CA ASN A 79 -7.31 -4.58 9.83
C ASN A 79 -7.68 -3.27 9.14
N VAL A 80 -8.10 -3.35 7.88
CA VAL A 80 -8.33 -2.14 7.07
C VAL A 80 -9.38 -1.21 7.67
N ALA A 81 -10.48 -1.77 8.20
CA ALA A 81 -11.53 -0.95 8.81
C ALA A 81 -11.00 -0.16 9.99
N GLU A 82 -10.15 -0.78 10.82
CA GLU A 82 -9.54 -0.13 11.96
C GLU A 82 -8.59 0.98 11.51
N ARG A 83 -7.80 0.72 10.46
CA ARG A 83 -6.89 1.73 9.92
C ARG A 83 -7.65 2.96 9.43
N ILE A 84 -8.77 2.74 8.75
CA ILE A 84 -9.60 3.85 8.26
C ILE A 84 -10.12 4.67 9.44
N ARG A 85 -10.64 4.00 10.47
CA ARG A 85 -11.14 4.71 11.65
C ARG A 85 -10.04 5.55 12.30
N ASP A 86 -8.86 4.98 12.45
CA ASP A 86 -7.74 5.69 13.06
C ASP A 86 -7.37 6.94 12.28
N LEU A 87 -7.34 6.84 10.96
CA LEU A 87 -7.01 7.99 10.11
C LEU A 87 -8.08 9.06 10.15
N GLN A 88 -9.36 8.67 10.25
CA GLN A 88 -10.46 9.63 10.35
C GLN A 88 -10.53 10.30 11.72
N LYS A 89 -10.11 9.59 12.75
CA LYS A 89 -10.18 10.05 14.12
C LYS A 89 -9.12 11.10 14.44
N ASN A 90 -7.96 10.99 13.81
CA ASN A 90 -6.82 11.86 14.05
C ASN A 90 -6.43 12.58 12.76
N PRO A 91 -7.23 13.56 12.33
CA PRO A 91 -6.97 14.27 11.07
C PRO A 91 -5.71 15.14 11.13
#